data_394ef7b36c1a814687aa201592f5c97e
#
_entry.id   394ef7b36c1a814687aa201592f5c97e
#
_cell.length_a   1.000
_cell.length_b   1.000
_cell.length_c   1.000
_cell.angle_alpha   90.00
_cell.angle_beta   90.00
_cell.angle_gamma   90.00
#
_symmetry.space_group_name_H-M   'P 1'
#
loop_
_entity.id
_entity.type
_entity.pdbx_description
1 polymer ?
#
loop_
_entity_poly.entity_id
_entity_poly.type
_entity_poly.pdbx_seq_one_letter_code
_entity_poly.pdbx_strand_id
1 'polypeptide(L)'
;SRHDLENYQVPVALVKQRGEDDQKRLFNSKRMATSMMNAVGYFCRSNYSEIQLSQVYAALPDWMDDTYRAELANILLPKAHDYWNDILNPAGINRLEHDHYLKYWALSNPVINADFILFDEAQDADPIMLNVLSKQRAQVIYVGDRHQQIYAFRGAVNAMQSLDIAETRLSQSFRFGENIADLANKILFNVLDEEIPLRGFDQIDSQVNEIRDEIADAFIYRTNAAALSNMVELVKIGREPRLEVDTGSLLKNIEDAKKVKSGIKVHDGSVFEGFSNWEEVTEYTEEVTGNDLKPLVSLINKVGENALIEALLKSNSSDYDCIVTTAHKSKGLEFNKVKLGGDFFYKESVEPGEKVLTDDEARLLYVAATRAKKQLDISALNPLFKAIGYNAQAEVNALCVQ
;
A
#
# COMPACT_ATOMS: atom_id res chain seq x y z
N SER A 1 -26.40 -10.27 -9.11
CA SER A 1 -25.87 -9.50 -10.25
C SER A 1 -26.06 -8.01 -10.01
N ARG A 2 -25.35 -7.13 -10.74
CA ARG A 2 -25.59 -5.67 -10.72
C ARG A 2 -27.09 -5.34 -10.93
N HIS A 3 -27.76 -6.07 -11.81
CA HIS A 3 -29.18 -5.91 -12.10
C HIS A 3 -30.11 -6.23 -10.91
N ASP A 4 -29.77 -7.22 -10.09
CA ASP A 4 -30.62 -7.58 -8.94
C ASP A 4 -30.53 -6.56 -7.80
N LEU A 5 -29.39 -5.85 -7.68
CA LEU A 5 -29.22 -4.79 -6.70
C LEU A 5 -29.86 -3.47 -7.13
N GLU A 6 -29.95 -3.19 -8.45
CA GLU A 6 -30.64 -2.01 -8.98
C GLU A 6 -32.15 -2.05 -8.72
N ASN A 7 -32.75 -3.25 -8.63
CA ASN A 7 -34.15 -3.46 -8.34
C ASN A 7 -34.47 -3.58 -6.85
N TYR A 8 -33.45 -3.59 -5.98
CA TYR A 8 -33.63 -3.66 -4.55
C TYR A 8 -33.93 -2.25 -4.05
N GLN A 9 -35.18 -1.97 -3.68
CA GLN A 9 -35.56 -0.75 -2.96
C GLN A 9 -35.05 -0.83 -1.52
N VAL A 10 -33.75 -0.66 -1.33
CA VAL A 10 -33.21 -0.41 0.01
C VAL A 10 -33.57 1.02 0.37
N PRO A 11 -34.10 1.27 1.56
CA PRO A 11 -34.28 2.64 2.04
C PRO A 11 -32.91 3.34 1.93
N VAL A 12 -32.87 4.46 1.24
CA VAL A 12 -31.67 5.25 1.11
C VAL A 12 -31.23 5.63 2.51
N ALA A 13 -30.17 5.01 3.00
CA ALA A 13 -29.59 5.32 4.29
C ALA A 13 -28.99 6.73 4.22
N LEU A 14 -29.70 7.68 4.77
CA LEU A 14 -29.22 9.03 5.00
C LEU A 14 -28.34 8.99 6.26
N VAL A 15 -27.04 9.09 6.11
CA VAL A 15 -26.11 9.02 7.23
C VAL A 15 -25.55 10.40 7.50
N LYS A 16 -25.62 10.83 8.75
CA LYS A 16 -24.91 12.03 9.22
C LYS A 16 -23.40 11.78 9.13
N GLN A 17 -22.72 12.63 8.41
CA GLN A 17 -21.27 12.71 8.49
C GLN A 17 -20.89 13.32 9.85
N ARG A 18 -19.82 12.84 10.50
CA ARG A 18 -19.26 13.48 11.70
C ARG A 18 -18.72 14.86 11.30
N GLY A 19 -19.44 15.92 11.65
CA GLY A 19 -19.13 17.32 11.38
C GLY A 19 -20.41 18.16 11.46
N GLU A 20 -20.31 19.41 11.85
CA GLU A 20 -21.47 20.27 12.15
C GLU A 20 -22.34 20.63 10.94
N ASP A 21 -21.91 20.32 9.70
CA ASP A 21 -22.72 20.51 8.49
C ASP A 21 -23.33 19.20 8.00
N ASP A 22 -24.65 19.21 7.86
CA ASP A 22 -25.54 18.09 7.48
C ASP A 22 -25.37 17.60 6.02
N GLN A 23 -24.18 17.30 5.56
CA GLN A 23 -24.00 16.65 4.26
C GLN A 23 -24.34 15.17 4.37
N LYS A 24 -25.51 14.81 3.84
CA LYS A 24 -26.03 13.44 3.79
C LYS A 24 -25.36 12.68 2.66
N ARG A 25 -24.48 11.71 2.95
CA ARG A 25 -23.97 10.78 1.94
C ARG A 25 -24.99 9.68 1.65
N LEU A 26 -25.31 9.49 0.38
CA LEU A 26 -26.16 8.42 -0.12
C LEU A 26 -25.38 7.13 -0.28
N PHE A 27 -25.81 6.07 0.41
CA PHE A 27 -25.33 4.72 0.17
C PHE A 27 -26.23 4.05 -0.87
N ASN A 28 -25.84 4.12 -2.14
CA ASN A 28 -26.63 3.64 -3.27
C ASN A 28 -26.35 2.13 -3.58
N SER A 29 -27.15 1.53 -4.47
CA SER A 29 -27.06 0.13 -4.87
C SER A 29 -25.67 -0.26 -5.37
N LYS A 30 -24.92 0.65 -5.98
CA LYS A 30 -23.58 0.39 -6.49
C LYS A 30 -22.53 0.33 -5.39
N ARG A 31 -22.63 1.22 -4.39
CA ARG A 31 -21.80 1.12 -3.18
C ARG A 31 -22.10 -0.16 -2.41
N MET A 32 -23.36 -0.57 -2.34
CA MET A 32 -23.73 -1.87 -1.79
C MET A 32 -23.08 -3.04 -2.55
N ALA A 33 -23.10 -3.00 -3.88
CA ALA A 33 -22.43 -4.01 -4.70
C ALA A 33 -20.92 -4.05 -4.45
N THR A 34 -20.28 -2.89 -4.36
CA THR A 34 -18.85 -2.79 -4.03
C THR A 34 -18.55 -3.35 -2.64
N SER A 35 -19.34 -3.00 -1.62
CA SER A 35 -19.18 -3.54 -0.28
C SER A 35 -19.38 -5.06 -0.24
N MET A 36 -20.35 -5.59 -0.98
CA MET A 36 -20.55 -7.03 -1.13
C MET A 36 -19.32 -7.72 -1.79
N MET A 37 -18.78 -7.15 -2.86
CA MET A 37 -17.57 -7.66 -3.50
C MET A 37 -16.37 -7.63 -2.55
N ASN A 38 -16.21 -6.55 -1.78
CA ASN A 38 -15.17 -6.42 -0.76
C ASN A 38 -15.34 -7.48 0.36
N ALA A 39 -16.58 -7.74 0.79
CA ALA A 39 -16.86 -8.79 1.77
C ALA A 39 -16.43 -10.17 1.28
N VAL A 40 -16.70 -10.51 0.01
CA VAL A 40 -16.21 -11.74 -0.62
C VAL A 40 -14.68 -11.73 -0.71
N GLY A 41 -14.06 -10.60 -1.01
CA GLY A 41 -12.60 -10.45 -0.97
C GLY A 41 -12.01 -10.72 0.44
N TYR A 42 -12.64 -10.21 1.50
CA TYR A 42 -12.25 -10.51 2.88
C TYR A 42 -12.43 -12.00 3.22
N PHE A 43 -13.53 -12.61 2.78
CA PHE A 43 -13.73 -14.04 2.89
C PHE A 43 -12.63 -14.83 2.20
N CYS A 44 -12.27 -14.47 0.98
CA CYS A 44 -11.26 -15.18 0.21
C CYS A 44 -9.89 -15.22 0.90
N ARG A 45 -9.52 -14.18 1.60
CA ARG A 45 -8.25 -14.11 2.34
C ARG A 45 -8.32 -14.70 3.75
N SER A 46 -9.51 -14.95 4.26
CA SER A 46 -9.72 -15.50 5.61
C SER A 46 -9.64 -17.05 5.66
N ASN A 47 -9.55 -17.60 6.85
CA ASN A 47 -9.58 -19.05 7.08
C ASN A 47 -11.00 -19.62 7.30
N TYR A 48 -12.05 -18.81 7.20
CA TYR A 48 -13.43 -19.28 7.31
C TYR A 48 -13.83 -20.16 6.13
N SER A 49 -14.70 -21.15 6.37
CA SER A 49 -15.26 -22.01 5.32
C SER A 49 -16.45 -21.38 4.58
N GLU A 50 -17.08 -20.38 5.19
CA GLU A 50 -18.24 -19.67 4.68
C GLU A 50 -18.11 -18.17 4.96
N ILE A 51 -18.80 -17.34 4.17
CA ILE A 51 -18.83 -15.90 4.37
C ILE A 51 -19.52 -15.58 5.69
N GLN A 52 -18.85 -14.81 6.55
CA GLN A 52 -19.35 -14.42 7.87
C GLN A 52 -19.99 -13.04 7.83
N LEU A 53 -20.98 -12.80 8.69
CA LEU A 53 -21.62 -11.50 8.87
C LEU A 53 -20.59 -10.40 9.20
N SER A 54 -19.58 -10.74 10.00
CA SER A 54 -18.48 -9.82 10.36
C SER A 54 -17.69 -9.30 9.16
N GLN A 55 -17.52 -10.11 8.12
CA GLN A 55 -16.83 -9.72 6.89
C GLN A 55 -17.68 -8.75 6.05
N VAL A 56 -18.99 -8.98 6.00
CA VAL A 56 -19.93 -8.06 5.35
C VAL A 56 -19.99 -6.74 6.11
N TYR A 57 -20.06 -6.81 7.44
CA TYR A 57 -20.04 -5.63 8.31
C TYR A 57 -18.76 -4.81 8.12
N ALA A 58 -17.60 -5.45 8.11
CA ALA A 58 -16.31 -4.81 7.91
C ALA A 58 -16.14 -4.18 6.51
N ALA A 59 -16.85 -4.70 5.51
CA ALA A 59 -16.83 -4.17 4.15
C ALA A 59 -17.73 -2.93 3.95
N LEU A 60 -18.57 -2.61 4.94
CA LEU A 60 -19.42 -1.41 4.92
C LEU A 60 -18.64 -0.19 5.44
N PRO A 61 -18.93 1.03 4.95
CA PRO A 61 -18.24 2.24 5.35
C PRO A 61 -18.27 2.53 6.85
N ASP A 62 -17.16 2.97 7.43
CA ASP A 62 -17.02 3.28 8.86
C ASP A 62 -17.82 4.52 9.31
N TRP A 63 -18.13 5.43 8.37
CA TRP A 63 -18.95 6.61 8.64
C TRP A 63 -20.45 6.31 8.84
N MET A 64 -20.87 5.05 8.60
CA MET A 64 -22.25 4.60 8.75
C MET A 64 -22.58 4.35 10.22
N ASP A 65 -23.77 4.70 10.68
CA ASP A 65 -24.25 4.35 12.02
C ASP A 65 -24.22 2.83 12.24
N ASP A 66 -23.73 2.40 13.38
CA ASP A 66 -23.50 0.98 13.69
C ASP A 66 -24.75 0.12 13.59
N THR A 67 -25.92 0.65 14.02
CA THR A 67 -27.22 -0.07 13.94
C THR A 67 -27.57 -0.31 12.48
N TYR A 68 -27.45 0.73 11.68
CA TYR A 68 -27.75 0.69 10.25
C TYR A 68 -26.79 -0.20 9.49
N ARG A 69 -25.51 -0.15 9.86
CA ARG A 69 -24.44 -0.99 9.33
C ARG A 69 -24.70 -2.46 9.61
N ALA A 70 -25.17 -2.81 10.82
CA ALA A 70 -25.55 -4.15 11.18
C ALA A 70 -26.79 -4.68 10.42
N GLU A 71 -27.82 -3.84 10.24
CA GLU A 71 -28.99 -4.20 9.45
C GLU A 71 -28.62 -4.44 7.99
N LEU A 72 -27.83 -3.54 7.40
CA LEU A 72 -27.37 -3.67 6.02
C LEU A 72 -26.50 -4.91 5.83
N ALA A 73 -25.64 -5.24 6.77
CA ALA A 73 -24.82 -6.45 6.74
C ALA A 73 -25.68 -7.70 6.67
N ASN A 74 -26.77 -7.77 7.45
CA ASN A 74 -27.72 -8.89 7.40
C ASN A 74 -28.43 -9.01 6.04
N ILE A 75 -28.76 -7.88 5.42
CA ILE A 75 -29.39 -7.85 4.08
C ILE A 75 -28.40 -8.30 2.99
N LEU A 76 -27.14 -7.88 3.10
CA LEU A 76 -26.12 -8.15 2.09
C LEU A 76 -25.48 -9.54 2.20
N LEU A 77 -25.51 -10.17 3.38
CA LEU A 77 -24.90 -11.50 3.58
C LEU A 77 -25.40 -12.55 2.56
N PRO A 78 -26.73 -12.77 2.39
CA PRO A 78 -27.20 -13.72 1.38
C PRO A 78 -26.78 -13.34 -0.03
N LYS A 79 -26.69 -12.04 -0.35
CA LYS A 79 -26.23 -11.56 -1.64
C LYS A 79 -24.74 -11.78 -1.87
N ALA A 80 -23.93 -11.72 -0.84
CA ALA A 80 -22.52 -12.07 -0.90
C ALA A 80 -22.36 -13.59 -1.17
N HIS A 81 -23.20 -14.44 -0.60
CA HIS A 81 -23.25 -15.89 -0.93
C HIS A 81 -23.67 -16.12 -2.39
N ASP A 82 -24.71 -15.42 -2.86
CA ASP A 82 -25.16 -15.53 -4.27
C ASP A 82 -24.03 -15.13 -5.23
N TYR A 83 -23.31 -14.04 -4.91
CA TYR A 83 -22.18 -13.56 -5.71
C TYR A 83 -21.04 -14.59 -5.72
N TRP A 84 -20.67 -15.16 -4.57
CA TRP A 84 -19.66 -16.21 -4.48
C TRP A 84 -20.04 -17.46 -5.29
N ASN A 85 -21.29 -17.89 -5.19
CA ASN A 85 -21.81 -19.05 -5.96
C ASN A 85 -21.79 -18.78 -7.47
N ASP A 86 -22.11 -17.55 -7.91
CA ASP A 86 -22.04 -17.18 -9.33
C ASP A 86 -20.59 -17.19 -9.85
N ILE A 87 -19.63 -16.71 -9.06
CA ILE A 87 -18.19 -16.76 -9.41
C ILE A 87 -17.72 -18.20 -9.63
N LEU A 88 -18.19 -19.13 -8.82
CA LEU A 88 -17.82 -20.56 -8.92
C LEU A 88 -18.59 -21.31 -10.00
N ASN A 89 -19.67 -20.74 -10.52
CA ASN A 89 -20.47 -21.34 -11.58
C ASN A 89 -19.80 -21.11 -12.95
N PRO A 90 -19.45 -22.18 -13.71
CA PRO A 90 -18.89 -22.02 -15.07
C PRO A 90 -19.79 -21.24 -16.03
N ALA A 91 -21.10 -21.19 -15.78
CA ALA A 91 -22.07 -20.38 -16.52
C ALA A 91 -22.37 -19.02 -15.86
N GLY A 92 -21.65 -18.67 -14.79
CA GLY A 92 -21.79 -17.42 -14.07
C GLY A 92 -21.36 -16.21 -14.90
N ILE A 93 -21.87 -15.05 -14.54
CA ILE A 93 -21.57 -13.78 -15.23
C ILE A 93 -20.39 -13.02 -14.64
N ASN A 94 -20.02 -13.33 -13.40
CA ASN A 94 -18.91 -12.70 -12.70
C ASN A 94 -17.59 -13.43 -12.98
N ARG A 95 -16.50 -12.66 -13.10
CA ARG A 95 -15.19 -13.23 -13.41
C ARG A 95 -14.54 -13.81 -12.16
N LEU A 96 -13.86 -14.93 -12.35
CA LEU A 96 -12.97 -15.53 -11.36
C LEU A 96 -11.66 -14.73 -11.29
N GLU A 97 -11.26 -14.28 -10.09
CA GLU A 97 -10.01 -13.56 -9.82
C GLU A 97 -9.05 -14.43 -9.00
N HIS A 98 -7.81 -13.95 -8.81
CA HIS A 98 -6.77 -14.69 -8.10
C HIS A 98 -7.19 -15.13 -6.68
N ASP A 99 -7.76 -14.24 -5.88
CA ASP A 99 -8.21 -14.56 -4.52
C ASP A 99 -9.32 -15.62 -4.53
N HIS A 100 -10.19 -15.59 -5.53
CA HIS A 100 -11.32 -16.54 -5.65
C HIS A 100 -10.85 -17.97 -5.88
N TYR A 101 -9.95 -18.22 -6.85
CA TYR A 101 -9.49 -19.59 -7.10
C TYR A 101 -8.56 -20.09 -5.98
N LEU A 102 -7.79 -19.23 -5.33
CA LEU A 102 -7.01 -19.60 -4.17
C LEU A 102 -7.92 -20.08 -3.03
N LYS A 103 -9.00 -19.31 -2.76
CA LYS A 103 -10.02 -19.69 -1.77
C LYS A 103 -10.69 -21.03 -2.11
N TYR A 104 -11.14 -21.18 -3.35
CA TYR A 104 -11.77 -22.40 -3.81
C TYR A 104 -10.85 -23.63 -3.64
N TRP A 105 -9.59 -23.49 -4.04
CA TRP A 105 -8.57 -24.51 -3.85
C TRP A 105 -8.35 -24.83 -2.37
N ALA A 106 -8.22 -23.84 -1.52
CA ALA A 106 -8.01 -24.03 -0.10
C ALA A 106 -9.19 -24.71 0.60
N LEU A 107 -10.43 -24.42 0.19
CA LEU A 107 -11.64 -25.09 0.70
C LEU A 107 -11.68 -26.58 0.34
N SER A 108 -11.00 -27.03 -0.70
CA SER A 108 -10.87 -28.45 -1.03
C SER A 108 -9.94 -29.23 -0.08
N ASN A 109 -9.34 -28.56 0.92
CA ASN A 109 -8.33 -29.11 1.81
C ASN A 109 -7.21 -29.84 1.04
N PRO A 110 -6.47 -29.13 0.19
CA PRO A 110 -5.49 -29.74 -0.69
C PRO A 110 -4.37 -30.40 0.09
N VAL A 111 -3.87 -31.53 -0.41
CA VAL A 111 -2.67 -32.19 0.06
C VAL A 111 -1.56 -31.93 -0.94
N ILE A 112 -0.48 -31.28 -0.48
CA ILE A 112 0.72 -31.02 -1.27
C ILE A 112 1.63 -32.23 -1.11
N ASN A 113 1.87 -32.97 -2.19
CA ASN A 113 2.75 -34.13 -2.19
C ASN A 113 4.20 -33.67 -2.37
N ALA A 114 4.88 -33.43 -1.25
CA ALA A 114 6.28 -33.00 -1.20
C ALA A 114 6.94 -33.51 0.08
N ASP A 115 8.25 -33.66 0.08
CA ASP A 115 9.02 -34.02 1.28
C ASP A 115 9.12 -32.82 2.24
N PHE A 116 9.24 -31.62 1.69
CA PHE A 116 9.21 -30.35 2.42
C PHE A 116 8.61 -29.23 1.56
N ILE A 117 8.15 -28.17 2.20
CA ILE A 117 7.59 -26.99 1.55
C ILE A 117 8.37 -25.77 2.03
N LEU A 118 8.93 -25.00 1.09
CA LEU A 118 9.51 -23.70 1.36
C LEU A 118 8.45 -22.64 1.07
N PHE A 119 8.10 -21.83 2.07
CA PHE A 119 7.14 -20.75 1.94
C PHE A 119 7.87 -19.42 2.15
N ASP A 120 8.16 -18.75 1.04
CA ASP A 120 8.87 -17.47 1.01
C ASP A 120 7.93 -16.28 1.22
N GLU A 121 8.48 -15.13 1.63
CA GLU A 121 7.75 -13.90 1.96
C GLU A 121 6.66 -14.13 3.03
N ALA A 122 6.95 -14.97 4.01
CA ALA A 122 5.97 -15.44 5.01
C ALA A 122 5.41 -14.30 5.89
N GLN A 123 6.06 -13.15 5.95
CA GLN A 123 5.53 -11.95 6.64
C GLN A 123 4.31 -11.34 5.95
N ASP A 124 4.07 -11.65 4.67
CA ASP A 124 2.91 -11.17 3.91
C ASP A 124 1.91 -12.30 3.62
N ALA A 125 1.93 -13.36 4.44
CA ALA A 125 1.06 -14.50 4.26
C ALA A 125 -0.41 -14.17 4.52
N ASP A 126 -1.30 -14.59 3.63
CA ASP A 126 -2.72 -14.58 3.91
C ASP A 126 -3.09 -15.67 4.92
N PRO A 127 -4.04 -15.43 5.85
CA PRO A 127 -4.50 -16.44 6.81
C PRO A 127 -4.92 -17.75 6.17
N ILE A 128 -5.48 -17.71 4.96
CA ILE A 128 -5.89 -18.90 4.22
C ILE A 128 -4.71 -19.78 3.83
N MET A 129 -3.58 -19.17 3.41
CA MET A 129 -2.37 -19.94 3.07
C MET A 129 -1.76 -20.58 4.30
N LEU A 130 -1.70 -19.86 5.43
CA LEU A 130 -1.24 -20.43 6.69
C LEU A 130 -2.12 -21.61 7.14
N ASN A 131 -3.44 -21.52 6.97
CA ASN A 131 -4.35 -22.62 7.25
C ASN A 131 -4.12 -23.82 6.30
N VAL A 132 -3.85 -23.62 5.04
CA VAL A 132 -3.49 -24.71 4.11
C VAL A 132 -2.18 -25.36 4.52
N LEU A 133 -1.17 -24.57 4.81
CA LEU A 133 0.17 -25.05 5.18
C LEU A 133 0.16 -25.80 6.52
N SER A 134 -0.62 -25.34 7.50
CA SER A 134 -0.73 -26.01 8.81
C SER A 134 -1.32 -27.41 8.74
N LYS A 135 -2.04 -27.75 7.67
CA LYS A 135 -2.67 -29.07 7.47
C LYS A 135 -1.77 -30.04 6.67
N GLN A 136 -0.61 -29.59 6.20
CA GLN A 136 0.28 -30.45 5.42
C GLN A 136 1.03 -31.43 6.31
N ARG A 137 1.34 -32.60 5.74
CA ARG A 137 2.20 -33.60 6.39
C ARG A 137 3.69 -33.32 6.19
N ALA A 138 4.01 -32.64 5.10
CA ALA A 138 5.35 -32.20 4.78
C ALA A 138 5.87 -31.21 5.83
N GLN A 139 7.19 -31.20 6.06
CA GLN A 139 7.81 -30.14 6.84
C GLN A 139 7.65 -28.82 6.12
N VAL A 140 7.09 -27.81 6.79
CA VAL A 140 6.98 -26.46 6.24
C VAL A 140 8.08 -25.58 6.82
N ILE A 141 8.84 -24.93 5.94
CA ILE A 141 9.91 -24.00 6.28
C ILE A 141 9.44 -22.62 5.82
N TYR A 142 9.20 -21.72 6.77
CA TYR A 142 8.81 -20.36 6.50
C TYR A 142 10.04 -19.48 6.40
N VAL A 143 10.13 -18.70 5.33
CA VAL A 143 11.22 -17.76 5.08
C VAL A 143 10.63 -16.37 4.91
N GLY A 144 11.24 -15.35 5.52
CA GLY A 144 10.74 -13.97 5.42
C GLY A 144 11.45 -13.03 6.38
N ASP A 145 11.20 -11.73 6.19
CA ASP A 145 11.66 -10.66 7.05
C ASP A 145 10.45 -10.00 7.73
N ARG A 146 10.33 -10.17 9.06
CA ARG A 146 9.22 -9.61 9.85
C ARG A 146 9.05 -8.10 9.69
N HIS A 147 10.14 -7.39 9.38
CA HIS A 147 10.17 -5.94 9.20
C HIS A 147 9.85 -5.49 7.76
N GLN A 148 9.70 -6.43 6.82
CA GLN A 148 9.24 -6.15 5.46
C GLN A 148 7.74 -6.44 5.24
N GLN A 149 6.96 -6.58 6.33
CA GLN A 149 5.50 -6.65 6.23
C GLN A 149 4.93 -5.27 5.91
N ILE A 150 4.54 -5.05 4.68
CA ILE A 150 3.96 -3.79 4.21
C ILE A 150 2.55 -3.95 3.61
N TYR A 151 1.97 -5.15 3.68
CA TYR A 151 0.63 -5.46 3.17
C TYR A 151 -0.39 -5.81 4.26
N ALA A 152 -0.14 -5.43 5.52
CA ALA A 152 -1.06 -5.65 6.64
C ALA A 152 -2.46 -5.06 6.37
N PHE A 153 -2.55 -3.92 5.68
CA PHE A 153 -3.81 -3.29 5.28
C PHE A 153 -4.68 -4.16 4.34
N ARG A 154 -4.10 -5.19 3.70
CA ARG A 154 -4.81 -6.18 2.89
C ARG A 154 -5.30 -7.38 3.71
N GLY A 155 -5.00 -7.44 5.00
CA GLY A 155 -5.30 -8.56 5.88
C GLY A 155 -4.20 -9.62 5.94
N ALA A 156 -3.00 -9.33 5.42
CA ALA A 156 -1.84 -10.20 5.58
C ALA A 156 -1.44 -10.31 7.06
N VAL A 157 -1.09 -11.52 7.47
CA VAL A 157 -0.63 -11.84 8.81
C VAL A 157 0.87 -12.09 8.78
N ASN A 158 1.59 -11.49 9.71
CA ASN A 158 3.02 -11.74 9.84
C ASN A 158 3.27 -13.13 10.43
N ALA A 159 3.44 -14.13 9.56
CA ALA A 159 3.70 -15.50 9.97
C ALA A 159 4.99 -15.61 10.80
N MET A 160 5.99 -14.75 10.52
CA MET A 160 7.26 -14.73 11.26
C MET A 160 7.11 -14.27 12.72
N GLN A 161 5.98 -13.64 13.06
CA GLN A 161 5.67 -13.22 14.45
C GLN A 161 4.57 -14.07 15.07
N SER A 162 3.65 -14.65 14.26
CA SER A 162 2.45 -15.33 14.75
C SER A 162 2.65 -16.83 14.97
N LEU A 163 3.67 -17.44 14.33
CA LEU A 163 3.93 -18.87 14.46
C LEU A 163 4.91 -19.13 15.61
N ASP A 164 4.51 -20.03 16.52
CA ASP A 164 5.37 -20.52 17.62
C ASP A 164 6.15 -21.76 17.12
N ILE A 165 7.22 -21.52 16.38
CA ILE A 165 8.10 -22.53 15.80
C ILE A 165 9.57 -22.16 16.01
N ALA A 166 10.45 -23.14 15.86
CA ALA A 166 11.90 -22.91 15.94
C ALA A 166 12.34 -21.91 14.87
N GLU A 167 13.12 -20.90 15.26
CA GLU A 167 13.56 -19.82 14.43
C GLU A 167 15.09 -19.80 14.28
N THR A 168 15.58 -19.54 13.06
CA THR A 168 16.97 -19.25 12.77
C THR A 168 17.04 -17.92 12.03
N ARG A 169 17.94 -17.03 12.47
CA ARG A 169 18.05 -15.68 11.92
C ARG A 169 19.22 -15.53 10.98
N LEU A 170 18.98 -14.89 9.85
CA LEU A 170 19.99 -14.47 8.88
C LEU A 170 20.16 -12.96 9.01
N SER A 171 21.24 -12.54 9.65
CA SER A 171 21.49 -11.13 9.96
C SER A 171 22.38 -10.42 8.93
N GLN A 172 22.93 -11.14 7.95
CA GLN A 172 23.76 -10.54 6.92
C GLN A 172 23.00 -10.33 5.62
N SER A 173 23.01 -9.09 5.12
CA SER A 173 22.57 -8.76 3.77
C SER A 173 23.69 -9.00 2.77
N PHE A 174 23.37 -9.52 1.59
CA PHE A 174 24.28 -9.61 0.44
C PHE A 174 23.93 -8.60 -0.65
N ARG A 175 22.97 -7.69 -0.37
CA ARG A 175 22.49 -6.67 -1.32
C ARG A 175 23.29 -5.38 -1.24
N PHE A 176 23.66 -4.94 -0.03
CA PHE A 176 24.28 -3.64 0.24
C PHE A 176 25.40 -3.76 1.28
N GLY A 177 26.25 -2.74 1.34
CA GLY A 177 27.33 -2.66 2.30
C GLY A 177 26.91 -2.07 3.64
N GLU A 178 27.90 -1.89 4.54
CA GLU A 178 27.66 -1.58 5.95
C GLU A 178 26.96 -0.21 6.16
N ASN A 179 27.31 0.83 5.40
CA ASN A 179 26.71 2.16 5.62
C ASN A 179 25.18 2.17 5.42
N ILE A 180 24.65 1.36 4.48
CA ILE A 180 23.20 1.21 4.32
C ILE A 180 22.61 0.34 5.43
N ALA A 181 23.35 -0.70 5.87
CA ALA A 181 22.93 -1.53 7.00
C ALA A 181 22.84 -0.70 8.30
N ASP A 182 23.80 0.19 8.57
CA ASP A 182 23.81 1.07 9.74
C ASP A 182 22.61 2.01 9.75
N LEU A 183 22.27 2.60 8.60
CA LEU A 183 21.06 3.42 8.50
C LEU A 183 19.79 2.57 8.73
N ALA A 184 19.71 1.37 8.13
CA ALA A 184 18.59 0.46 8.35
C ALA A 184 18.45 0.06 9.82
N ASN A 185 19.56 -0.19 10.51
CA ASN A 185 19.59 -0.49 11.94
C ASN A 185 19.01 0.63 12.81
N LYS A 186 19.13 1.91 12.40
CA LYS A 186 18.48 3.00 13.15
C LYS A 186 16.96 2.90 13.10
N ILE A 187 16.38 2.46 11.96
CA ILE A 187 14.94 2.21 11.86
C ILE A 187 14.57 0.99 12.70
N LEU A 188 15.34 -0.10 12.56
CA LEU A 188 15.09 -1.37 13.26
C LEU A 188 15.13 -1.23 14.78
N PHE A 189 16.19 -0.62 15.34
CA PHE A 189 16.39 -0.52 16.78
C PHE A 189 15.53 0.57 17.42
N ASN A 190 15.44 1.75 16.80
CA ASN A 190 14.87 2.91 17.44
C ASN A 190 13.36 3.06 17.21
N VAL A 191 12.80 2.30 16.24
CA VAL A 191 11.36 2.36 15.93
C VAL A 191 10.69 0.99 15.98
N LEU A 192 11.34 -0.06 15.46
CA LEU A 192 10.74 -1.39 15.33
C LEU A 192 11.16 -2.36 16.44
N ASP A 193 11.88 -1.88 17.46
CA ASP A 193 12.28 -2.61 18.67
C ASP A 193 13.03 -3.94 18.35
N GLU A 194 13.81 -3.97 17.24
CA GLU A 194 14.66 -5.12 16.90
C GLU A 194 15.96 -5.05 17.72
N GLU A 195 16.46 -6.21 18.12
CA GLU A 195 17.68 -6.31 18.94
C GLU A 195 18.89 -6.84 18.16
N ILE A 196 18.64 -7.55 17.05
CA ILE A 196 19.70 -8.18 16.26
C ILE A 196 20.08 -7.24 15.11
N PRO A 197 21.37 -6.83 15.02
CA PRO A 197 21.80 -5.95 13.96
C PRO A 197 21.80 -6.63 12.60
N LEU A 198 21.30 -5.92 11.60
CA LEU A 198 21.52 -6.23 10.21
C LEU A 198 22.96 -5.82 9.85
N ARG A 199 23.70 -6.69 9.19
CA ARG A 199 25.05 -6.45 8.72
C ARG A 199 25.08 -6.26 7.21
N GLY A 200 25.89 -5.35 6.74
CA GLY A 200 26.19 -5.19 5.33
C GLY A 200 27.16 -6.25 4.81
N PHE A 201 27.28 -6.33 3.51
CA PHE A 201 28.24 -7.21 2.85
C PHE A 201 29.56 -6.45 2.63
N ASP A 202 30.64 -6.97 3.18
CA ASP A 202 31.96 -6.34 3.18
C ASP A 202 32.57 -6.14 1.78
N GLN A 203 32.08 -6.87 0.77
CA GLN A 203 32.52 -6.73 -0.61
C GLN A 203 31.74 -5.66 -1.40
N ILE A 204 30.75 -5.02 -0.77
CA ILE A 204 29.99 -3.92 -1.37
C ILE A 204 30.32 -2.64 -0.63
N ASP A 205 31.01 -1.71 -1.30
CA ASP A 205 31.12 -0.35 -0.83
C ASP A 205 29.81 0.37 -1.07
N SER A 206 29.13 0.75 0.03
CA SER A 206 27.87 1.48 -0.02
C SER A 206 28.01 2.83 0.67
N GLN A 207 27.23 3.82 0.22
CA GLN A 207 27.27 5.18 0.73
C GLN A 207 25.85 5.70 1.02
N VAL A 208 25.73 6.48 2.09
CA VAL A 208 24.51 7.22 2.42
C VAL A 208 24.83 8.71 2.33
N ASN A 209 24.59 9.28 1.15
CA ASN A 209 24.87 10.67 0.86
C ASN A 209 23.98 11.21 -0.28
N GLU A 210 23.99 12.53 -0.45
CA GLU A 210 23.23 13.19 -1.53
C GLU A 210 23.81 12.83 -2.92
N ILE A 211 22.94 12.48 -3.84
CA ILE A 211 23.25 12.28 -5.26
C ILE A 211 23.16 13.64 -5.97
N ARG A 212 24.30 14.24 -6.37
CA ARG A 212 24.37 15.62 -6.89
C ARG A 212 24.56 15.69 -8.39
N ASP A 213 25.56 15.01 -8.91
CA ASP A 213 26.05 15.18 -10.30
C ASP A 213 25.52 14.08 -11.25
N GLU A 214 24.87 13.09 -10.71
CA GLU A 214 24.33 11.95 -11.45
C GLU A 214 22.83 11.79 -11.17
N ILE A 215 22.16 11.01 -11.99
CA ILE A 215 20.78 10.64 -11.73
C ILE A 215 20.74 9.38 -10.86
N ALA A 216 19.77 9.29 -9.95
CA ALA A 216 19.46 8.05 -9.27
C ALA A 216 18.85 7.03 -10.26
N ASP A 217 19.18 5.75 -10.10
CA ASP A 217 18.54 4.69 -10.89
C ASP A 217 17.05 4.58 -10.53
N ALA A 218 16.73 4.85 -9.26
CA ALA A 218 15.35 4.87 -8.78
C ALA A 218 15.07 6.02 -7.79
N PHE A 219 13.89 6.62 -7.96
CA PHE A 219 13.28 7.55 -7.03
C PHE A 219 12.11 6.86 -6.34
N ILE A 220 12.16 6.71 -5.01
CA ILE A 220 11.15 5.96 -4.24
C ILE A 220 10.39 6.91 -3.34
N TYR A 221 9.08 6.97 -3.52
CA TYR A 221 8.14 7.83 -2.79
C TYR A 221 7.19 7.01 -1.92
N ARG A 222 6.57 7.67 -0.95
CA ARG A 222 5.51 7.07 -0.15
C ARG A 222 4.18 6.99 -0.91
N THR A 223 3.87 8.03 -1.69
CA THR A 223 2.58 8.20 -2.38
C THR A 223 2.72 8.20 -3.90
N ASN A 224 1.68 7.71 -4.58
CA ASN A 224 1.60 7.78 -6.04
C ASN A 224 1.61 9.23 -6.55
N ALA A 225 1.02 10.17 -5.79
CA ALA A 225 0.96 11.58 -6.16
C ALA A 225 2.36 12.23 -6.14
N ALA A 226 3.17 11.94 -5.11
CA ALA A 226 4.54 12.44 -5.04
C ALA A 226 5.44 11.83 -6.13
N ALA A 227 5.27 10.52 -6.39
CA ALA A 227 5.96 9.86 -7.50
C ALA A 227 5.63 10.52 -8.86
N LEU A 228 4.34 10.76 -9.13
CA LEU A 228 3.91 11.44 -10.35
C LEU A 228 4.40 12.90 -10.42
N SER A 229 4.43 13.62 -9.30
CA SER A 229 4.99 14.98 -9.23
C SER A 229 6.46 15.00 -9.64
N ASN A 230 7.26 14.11 -9.09
CA ASN A 230 8.68 13.99 -9.43
C ASN A 230 8.88 13.58 -10.90
N MET A 231 8.07 12.65 -11.39
CA MET A 231 8.12 12.28 -12.80
C MET A 231 7.93 13.50 -13.72
N VAL A 232 6.95 14.37 -13.44
CA VAL A 232 6.73 15.59 -14.22
C VAL A 232 7.97 16.51 -14.17
N GLU A 233 8.61 16.62 -13.02
CA GLU A 233 9.83 17.43 -12.86
C GLU A 233 11.01 16.85 -13.66
N LEU A 234 11.19 15.53 -13.63
CA LEU A 234 12.22 14.84 -14.41
C LEU A 234 12.01 15.03 -15.93
N VAL A 235 10.78 14.88 -16.40
CA VAL A 235 10.44 15.12 -17.83
C VAL A 235 10.73 16.56 -18.24
N LYS A 236 10.43 17.56 -17.39
CA LYS A 236 10.72 18.98 -17.66
C LYS A 236 12.21 19.29 -17.84
N ILE A 237 13.07 18.54 -17.16
CA ILE A 237 14.53 18.67 -17.30
C ILE A 237 15.12 17.75 -18.38
N GLY A 238 14.25 17.17 -19.23
CA GLY A 238 14.66 16.36 -20.38
C GLY A 238 15.05 14.94 -20.07
N ARG A 239 14.58 14.37 -18.93
CA ARG A 239 14.77 12.97 -18.58
C ARG A 239 13.63 12.10 -19.12
N GLU A 240 13.89 10.81 -19.22
CA GLU A 240 12.94 9.78 -19.67
C GLU A 240 12.62 8.80 -18.52
N PRO A 241 11.91 9.25 -17.47
CA PRO A 241 11.58 8.40 -16.33
C PRO A 241 10.49 7.40 -16.68
N ARG A 242 10.63 6.17 -16.19
CA ARG A 242 9.58 5.16 -16.16
C ARG A 242 8.84 5.20 -14.82
N LEU A 243 7.52 5.33 -14.85
CA LEU A 243 6.68 5.36 -13.64
C LEU A 243 6.13 3.97 -13.33
N GLU A 244 6.63 3.36 -12.27
CA GLU A 244 6.18 2.05 -11.77
C GLU A 244 5.19 2.23 -10.60
N VAL A 245 3.96 2.69 -10.95
CA VAL A 245 2.82 2.82 -10.04
C VAL A 245 1.55 2.29 -10.73
N ASP A 246 0.40 2.38 -10.08
CA ASP A 246 -0.89 2.11 -10.74
C ASP A 246 -1.29 3.30 -11.63
N THR A 247 -0.73 3.34 -12.83
CA THR A 247 -0.98 4.40 -13.81
C THR A 247 -2.42 4.43 -14.30
N GLY A 248 -3.10 3.28 -14.35
CA GLY A 248 -4.50 3.18 -14.78
C GLY A 248 -5.45 3.90 -13.83
N SER A 249 -5.33 3.66 -12.53
CA SER A 249 -6.11 4.36 -11.51
C SER A 249 -5.78 5.85 -11.46
N LEU A 250 -4.50 6.23 -11.59
CA LEU A 250 -4.10 7.63 -11.62
C LEU A 250 -4.70 8.37 -12.82
N LEU A 251 -4.58 7.82 -14.01
CA LEU A 251 -5.14 8.41 -15.23
C LEU A 251 -6.65 8.62 -15.09
N LYS A 252 -7.37 7.60 -14.63
CA LYS A 252 -8.81 7.67 -14.39
C LYS A 252 -9.16 8.77 -13.40
N ASN A 253 -8.43 8.87 -12.28
CA ASN A 253 -8.69 9.91 -11.27
C ASN A 253 -8.43 11.31 -11.84
N ILE A 254 -7.39 11.51 -12.64
CA ILE A 254 -7.09 12.81 -13.26
C ILE A 254 -8.14 13.18 -14.31
N GLU A 255 -8.61 12.22 -15.12
CA GLU A 255 -9.70 12.44 -16.07
C GLU A 255 -11.02 12.77 -15.35
N ASP A 256 -11.31 12.11 -14.23
CA ASP A 256 -12.50 12.41 -13.42
C ASP A 256 -12.40 13.79 -12.76
N ALA A 257 -11.22 14.20 -12.27
CA ALA A 257 -10.98 15.56 -11.79
C ALA A 257 -11.27 16.61 -12.88
N LYS A 258 -10.84 16.36 -14.12
CA LYS A 258 -11.13 17.23 -15.25
C LYS A 258 -12.63 17.36 -15.53
N LYS A 259 -13.40 16.27 -15.40
CA LYS A 259 -14.86 16.28 -15.52
C LYS A 259 -15.50 17.15 -14.42
N VAL A 260 -15.10 16.93 -13.15
CA VAL A 260 -15.63 17.72 -12.00
C VAL A 260 -15.32 19.19 -12.17
N LYS A 261 -14.12 19.57 -12.60
CA LYS A 261 -13.76 20.97 -12.92
C LYS A 261 -14.62 21.57 -14.03
N SER A 262 -15.10 20.74 -14.94
CA SER A 262 -16.00 21.17 -16.04
C SER A 262 -17.49 21.10 -15.66
N GLY A 263 -17.84 20.82 -14.40
CA GLY A 263 -19.23 20.64 -13.94
C GLY A 263 -19.90 19.37 -14.46
N ILE A 264 -19.12 18.41 -14.96
CA ILE A 264 -19.63 17.13 -15.47
C ILE A 264 -19.60 16.13 -14.32
N LYS A 265 -20.73 15.46 -14.07
CA LYS A 265 -20.81 14.39 -13.08
C LYS A 265 -19.89 13.24 -13.45
N VAL A 266 -19.11 12.78 -12.48
CA VAL A 266 -18.29 11.58 -12.63
C VAL A 266 -19.13 10.32 -12.44
N HIS A 267 -18.62 9.20 -12.96
CA HIS A 267 -19.28 7.92 -12.78
C HIS A 267 -19.23 7.48 -11.31
N ASP A 268 -20.16 6.64 -10.91
CA ASP A 268 -20.17 6.06 -9.57
C ASP A 268 -18.91 5.17 -9.36
N GLY A 269 -18.32 5.27 -8.16
CA GLY A 269 -17.05 4.63 -7.80
C GLY A 269 -15.81 5.44 -8.20
N SER A 270 -15.98 6.69 -8.69
CA SER A 270 -14.90 7.66 -8.74
C SER A 270 -14.55 8.14 -7.33
N VAL A 271 -13.27 8.45 -7.10
CA VAL A 271 -12.84 9.10 -5.84
C VAL A 271 -13.48 10.49 -5.64
N PHE A 272 -13.98 11.08 -6.71
CA PHE A 272 -14.68 12.37 -6.72
C PHE A 272 -16.20 12.22 -6.78
N GLU A 273 -16.74 11.03 -6.60
CA GLU A 273 -18.20 10.82 -6.58
C GLU A 273 -18.85 11.60 -5.42
N GLY A 274 -19.91 12.33 -5.75
CA GLY A 274 -20.68 13.12 -4.79
C GLY A 274 -20.31 14.60 -4.72
N PHE A 275 -19.20 15.00 -5.32
CA PHE A 275 -18.84 16.41 -5.47
C PHE A 275 -19.52 17.00 -6.71
N SER A 276 -20.05 18.22 -6.56
CA SER A 276 -20.73 18.92 -7.64
C SER A 276 -19.79 19.79 -8.46
N ASN A 277 -18.69 20.24 -7.85
CA ASN A 277 -17.68 21.10 -8.47
C ASN A 277 -16.31 20.90 -7.78
N TRP A 278 -15.27 21.50 -8.35
CA TRP A 278 -13.89 21.36 -7.87
C TRP A 278 -13.61 22.16 -6.58
N GLU A 279 -14.39 23.19 -6.30
CA GLU A 279 -14.28 23.99 -5.08
C GLU A 279 -14.65 23.13 -3.86
N GLU A 280 -15.77 22.42 -3.92
CA GLU A 280 -16.14 21.43 -2.89
C GLU A 280 -15.08 20.36 -2.65
N VAL A 281 -14.39 19.88 -3.72
CA VAL A 281 -13.28 18.92 -3.58
C VAL A 281 -12.12 19.55 -2.82
N THR A 282 -11.77 20.79 -3.17
CA THR A 282 -10.63 21.49 -2.56
C THR A 282 -10.92 21.79 -1.09
N GLU A 283 -12.08 22.32 -0.75
CA GLU A 283 -12.53 22.57 0.63
C GLU A 283 -12.49 21.27 1.45
N TYR A 284 -13.06 20.19 0.93
CA TYR A 284 -13.05 18.89 1.60
C TYR A 284 -11.62 18.41 1.93
N THR A 285 -10.65 18.62 1.03
CA THR A 285 -9.25 18.19 1.25
C THR A 285 -8.49 19.09 2.22
N GLU A 286 -8.97 20.33 2.46
CA GLU A 286 -8.39 21.25 3.44
C GLU A 286 -8.95 21.01 4.85
N GLU A 287 -10.25 20.71 4.97
CA GLU A 287 -10.96 20.56 6.24
C GLU A 287 -10.74 19.18 6.89
N VAL A 288 -10.61 18.11 6.10
CA VAL A 288 -10.48 16.76 6.62
C VAL A 288 -9.01 16.36 6.76
N THR A 289 -8.53 16.30 7.99
CA THR A 289 -7.17 15.84 8.32
C THR A 289 -7.01 14.36 7.96
N GLY A 290 -5.94 13.99 7.26
CA GLY A 290 -5.67 12.60 6.87
C GLY A 290 -6.41 12.14 5.60
N ASN A 291 -6.87 13.08 4.79
CA ASN A 291 -7.58 12.80 3.56
C ASN A 291 -6.63 12.30 2.45
N ASP A 292 -6.85 11.07 1.98
CA ASP A 292 -6.06 10.44 0.91
C ASP A 292 -6.14 11.18 -0.44
N LEU A 293 -7.14 12.03 -0.65
CA LEU A 293 -7.28 12.85 -1.87
C LEU A 293 -6.37 14.08 -1.86
N LYS A 294 -6.00 14.61 -0.70
CA LYS A 294 -5.22 15.85 -0.59
C LYS A 294 -3.95 15.87 -1.43
N PRO A 295 -3.10 14.83 -1.46
CA PRO A 295 -1.91 14.80 -2.29
C PRO A 295 -2.23 14.89 -3.79
N LEU A 296 -3.28 14.19 -4.23
CA LEU A 296 -3.71 14.20 -5.63
C LEU A 296 -4.31 15.55 -6.04
N VAL A 297 -5.20 16.11 -5.21
CA VAL A 297 -5.85 17.40 -5.46
C VAL A 297 -4.80 18.53 -5.49
N SER A 298 -3.87 18.54 -4.54
CA SER A 298 -2.75 19.48 -4.52
C SER A 298 -1.89 19.39 -5.79
N LEU A 299 -1.59 18.16 -6.23
CA LEU A 299 -0.83 17.93 -7.46
C LEU A 299 -1.57 18.43 -8.70
N ILE A 300 -2.87 18.13 -8.82
CA ILE A 300 -3.72 18.61 -9.92
C ILE A 300 -3.79 20.14 -9.93
N ASN A 301 -3.91 20.79 -8.78
CA ASN A 301 -3.94 22.24 -8.68
C ASN A 301 -2.59 22.87 -9.06
N LYS A 302 -1.47 22.24 -8.71
CA LYS A 302 -0.12 22.73 -8.98
C LYS A 302 0.31 22.52 -10.43
N VAL A 303 -0.02 21.40 -11.04
CA VAL A 303 0.53 20.97 -12.33
C VAL A 303 -0.49 21.08 -13.46
N GLY A 304 -1.77 20.86 -13.19
CA GLY A 304 -2.85 20.79 -14.17
C GLY A 304 -2.99 19.41 -14.81
N GLU A 305 -4.23 19.06 -15.16
CA GLU A 305 -4.61 17.71 -15.61
C GLU A 305 -3.93 17.29 -16.90
N ASN A 306 -3.84 18.22 -17.87
CA ASN A 306 -3.28 17.90 -19.20
C ASN A 306 -1.80 17.53 -19.13
N ALA A 307 -1.02 18.26 -18.32
CA ALA A 307 0.39 17.96 -18.13
C ALA A 307 0.61 16.62 -17.38
N LEU A 308 -0.25 16.31 -16.42
CA LEU A 308 -0.22 15.03 -15.72
C LEU A 308 -0.58 13.86 -16.64
N ILE A 309 -1.61 13.99 -17.47
CA ILE A 309 -1.99 12.98 -18.47
C ILE A 309 -0.84 12.77 -19.47
N GLU A 310 -0.25 13.85 -20.00
CA GLU A 310 0.87 13.75 -20.93
C GLU A 310 2.07 13.02 -20.30
N ALA A 311 2.40 13.34 -19.05
CA ALA A 311 3.46 12.67 -18.31
C ALA A 311 3.17 11.18 -18.15
N LEU A 312 1.94 10.81 -17.75
CA LEU A 312 1.53 9.41 -17.61
C LEU A 312 1.62 8.64 -18.94
N LEU A 313 1.25 9.25 -20.05
CA LEU A 313 1.34 8.61 -21.36
C LEU A 313 2.79 8.40 -21.80
N LYS A 314 3.68 9.32 -21.47
CA LYS A 314 5.13 9.21 -21.75
C LYS A 314 5.83 8.17 -20.86
N SER A 315 5.29 7.87 -19.68
CA SER A 315 5.90 6.94 -18.72
C SER A 315 5.96 5.49 -19.16
N ASN A 316 5.28 5.13 -20.23
CA ASN A 316 5.22 3.75 -20.76
C ASN A 316 6.30 3.45 -21.82
N SER A 317 7.28 4.33 -22.00
CA SER A 317 8.41 4.07 -22.91
C SER A 317 9.21 2.86 -22.45
N SER A 318 9.66 2.05 -23.41
CA SER A 318 10.60 0.95 -23.14
C SER A 318 12.02 1.46 -22.89
N ASP A 319 12.30 2.67 -23.33
CA ASP A 319 13.61 3.34 -23.19
C ASP A 319 13.48 4.37 -22.07
N TYR A 320 14.16 4.14 -20.96
CA TYR A 320 14.10 5.00 -19.77
C TYR A 320 15.48 5.07 -19.09
N ASP A 321 15.77 6.21 -18.47
CA ASP A 321 17.03 6.47 -17.79
C ASP A 321 16.93 6.31 -16.26
N CYS A 322 15.73 6.32 -15.71
CA CYS A 322 15.48 6.08 -14.29
C CYS A 322 14.06 5.56 -14.04
N ILE A 323 13.86 5.01 -12.84
CA ILE A 323 12.55 4.54 -12.38
C ILE A 323 12.03 5.48 -11.30
N VAL A 324 10.75 5.84 -11.40
CA VAL A 324 10.01 6.53 -10.34
C VAL A 324 8.94 5.59 -9.82
N THR A 325 8.94 5.31 -8.51
CA THR A 325 8.06 4.30 -7.93
C THR A 325 7.65 4.65 -6.50
N THR A 326 6.78 3.84 -5.90
CA THR A 326 6.47 3.93 -4.47
C THR A 326 7.20 2.85 -3.67
N ALA A 327 7.35 3.07 -2.36
CA ALA A 327 7.94 2.10 -1.46
C ALA A 327 7.25 0.72 -1.54
N HIS A 328 5.92 0.68 -1.64
CA HIS A 328 5.17 -0.57 -1.83
C HIS A 328 5.53 -1.30 -3.12
N LYS A 329 5.62 -0.57 -4.23
CA LYS A 329 5.92 -1.16 -5.55
C LYS A 329 7.41 -1.49 -5.73
N SER A 330 8.28 -0.86 -4.94
CA SER A 330 9.72 -1.15 -4.94
C SER A 330 10.08 -2.46 -4.21
N LYS A 331 9.15 -3.05 -3.44
CA LYS A 331 9.40 -4.34 -2.78
C LYS A 331 9.76 -5.41 -3.82
N GLY A 332 10.79 -6.19 -3.55
CA GLY A 332 11.34 -7.18 -4.48
C GLY A 332 12.29 -6.62 -5.54
N LEU A 333 12.34 -5.28 -5.73
CA LEU A 333 13.28 -4.64 -6.64
C LEU A 333 14.57 -4.24 -5.91
N GLU A 334 15.62 -3.95 -6.68
CA GLU A 334 16.89 -3.43 -6.16
C GLU A 334 17.60 -2.56 -7.21
N PHE A 335 18.29 -1.51 -6.76
CA PHE A 335 18.92 -0.52 -7.62
C PHE A 335 20.30 -0.14 -7.08
N ASN A 336 21.23 0.27 -7.93
CA ASN A 336 22.53 0.71 -7.42
C ASN A 336 22.41 2.06 -6.68
N LYS A 337 21.67 3.01 -7.23
CA LYS A 337 21.50 4.35 -6.66
C LYS A 337 20.02 4.65 -6.44
N VAL A 338 19.64 4.91 -5.20
CA VAL A 338 18.26 5.21 -4.82
C VAL A 338 18.19 6.58 -4.16
N LYS A 339 17.19 7.38 -4.55
CA LYS A 339 16.81 8.61 -3.85
C LYS A 339 15.43 8.45 -3.24
N LEU A 340 15.31 8.70 -1.93
CA LEU A 340 14.04 8.67 -1.24
C LEU A 340 13.33 10.04 -1.34
N GLY A 341 12.03 10.03 -1.59
CA GLY A 341 11.18 11.19 -1.53
C GLY A 341 10.93 11.67 -0.11
N GLY A 342 10.56 12.94 0.05
CA GLY A 342 10.31 13.57 1.34
C GLY A 342 8.88 13.41 1.86
N ASP A 343 8.07 12.51 1.26
CA ASP A 343 6.64 12.36 1.53
C ASP A 343 6.27 11.20 2.48
N PHE A 344 7.26 10.64 3.18
CA PHE A 344 7.01 9.66 4.26
C PHE A 344 6.38 10.35 5.46
N PHE A 345 5.38 9.70 6.07
CA PHE A 345 4.62 10.27 7.17
C PHE A 345 5.35 10.08 8.51
N TYR A 346 5.65 11.18 9.18
CA TYR A 346 6.25 11.16 10.51
C TYR A 346 5.78 12.36 11.34
N LYS A 347 5.90 12.25 12.66
CA LYS A 347 5.62 13.35 13.58
C LYS A 347 6.88 14.22 13.72
N GLU A 348 6.80 15.50 13.42
CA GLU A 348 7.92 16.45 13.57
C GLU A 348 8.28 16.70 15.05
N SER A 349 7.31 16.57 15.94
CA SER A 349 7.49 16.65 17.39
C SER A 349 6.71 15.52 18.07
N VAL A 350 7.34 14.86 19.03
CA VAL A 350 6.77 13.76 19.80
C VAL A 350 6.88 14.05 21.30
N GLU A 351 5.86 13.65 22.06
CA GLU A 351 5.92 13.66 23.51
C GLU A 351 6.86 12.56 24.02
N PRO A 352 7.41 12.69 25.24
CA PRO A 352 8.27 11.66 25.81
C PRO A 352 7.60 10.28 25.81
N GLY A 353 8.20 9.31 25.10
CA GLY A 353 7.68 7.96 24.97
C GLY A 353 6.83 7.70 23.71
N GLU A 354 6.55 8.71 22.91
CA GLU A 354 5.92 8.52 21.61
C GLU A 354 6.93 8.20 20.50
N LYS A 355 6.53 7.37 19.54
CA LYS A 355 7.32 7.07 18.34
C LYS A 355 7.18 8.18 17.29
N VAL A 356 8.28 8.54 16.65
CA VAL A 356 8.34 9.49 15.53
C VAL A 356 7.58 8.94 14.31
N LEU A 357 7.66 7.61 14.09
CA LEU A 357 6.99 6.87 13.03
C LEU A 357 6.05 5.84 13.66
N THR A 358 4.96 5.54 12.99
CA THR A 358 4.22 4.30 13.25
C THR A 358 5.04 3.10 12.77
N ASP A 359 4.78 1.92 13.32
CA ASP A 359 5.48 0.69 12.91
C ASP A 359 5.30 0.41 11.41
N ASP A 360 4.12 0.67 10.84
CA ASP A 360 3.84 0.47 9.42
C ASP A 360 4.64 1.43 8.52
N GLU A 361 4.74 2.71 8.90
CA GLU A 361 5.57 3.68 8.18
C GLU A 361 7.07 3.36 8.33
N ALA A 362 7.49 2.87 9.48
CA ALA A 362 8.87 2.45 9.71
C ALA A 362 9.24 1.22 8.84
N ARG A 363 8.36 0.22 8.73
CA ARG A 363 8.55 -0.92 7.83
C ARG A 363 8.62 -0.48 6.38
N LEU A 364 7.77 0.46 5.99
CA LEU A 364 7.76 0.97 4.63
C LEU A 364 9.04 1.75 4.29
N LEU A 365 9.52 2.58 5.23
CA LEU A 365 10.80 3.29 5.12
C LEU A 365 11.99 2.31 5.08
N TYR A 366 11.97 1.28 5.92
CA TYR A 366 12.97 0.21 5.92
C TYR A 366 13.03 -0.51 4.56
N VAL A 367 11.87 -0.90 4.02
CA VAL A 367 11.80 -1.50 2.68
C VAL A 367 12.38 -0.55 1.64
N ALA A 368 11.99 0.72 1.61
CA ALA A 368 12.47 1.69 0.65
C ALA A 368 13.98 1.91 0.73
N ALA A 369 14.54 2.08 1.93
CA ALA A 369 15.96 2.31 2.16
C ALA A 369 16.81 1.09 1.74
N THR A 370 16.33 -0.13 2.00
CA THR A 370 17.02 -1.38 1.64
C THR A 370 16.89 -1.78 0.17
N ARG A 371 16.32 -0.93 -0.70
CA ARG A 371 16.36 -1.13 -2.16
C ARG A 371 17.66 -0.68 -2.78
N ALA A 372 18.42 0.18 -2.12
CA ALA A 372 19.72 0.64 -2.58
C ALA A 372 20.80 -0.44 -2.37
N LYS A 373 21.71 -0.56 -3.35
CA LYS A 373 22.91 -1.43 -3.26
C LYS A 373 24.17 -0.66 -2.95
N LYS A 374 24.40 0.47 -3.65
CA LYS A 374 25.65 1.22 -3.60
C LYS A 374 25.50 2.62 -3.03
N GLN A 375 24.43 3.31 -3.36
CA GLN A 375 24.22 4.68 -2.90
C GLN A 375 22.75 4.94 -2.55
N LEU A 376 22.53 5.50 -1.36
CA LEU A 376 21.23 5.88 -0.86
C LEU A 376 21.22 7.38 -0.52
N ASP A 377 20.37 8.14 -1.20
CA ASP A 377 20.14 9.56 -0.92
C ASP A 377 18.87 9.73 -0.07
N ILE A 378 19.07 10.18 1.16
CA ILE A 378 18.02 10.49 2.14
C ILE A 378 17.89 11.99 2.40
N SER A 379 18.48 12.84 1.57
CA SER A 379 18.57 14.30 1.80
C SER A 379 17.21 14.96 2.06
N ALA A 380 16.15 14.48 1.39
CA ALA A 380 14.78 14.95 1.60
C ALA A 380 14.16 14.50 2.94
N LEU A 381 14.77 13.55 3.65
CA LEU A 381 14.31 12.97 4.91
C LEU A 381 15.29 13.20 6.07
N ASN A 382 16.28 14.08 5.91
CA ASN A 382 17.26 14.38 6.96
C ASN A 382 16.64 14.70 8.32
N PRO A 383 15.53 15.49 8.43
CA PRO A 383 14.90 15.74 9.73
C PRO A 383 14.38 14.47 10.40
N LEU A 384 13.74 13.59 9.62
CA LEU A 384 13.23 12.30 10.09
C LEU A 384 14.37 11.41 10.57
N PHE A 385 15.41 11.22 9.76
CA PHE A 385 16.53 10.36 10.12
C PHE A 385 17.29 10.87 11.34
N LYS A 386 17.43 12.19 11.49
CA LYS A 386 17.98 12.81 12.70
C LYS A 386 17.12 12.52 13.92
N ALA A 387 15.80 12.59 13.80
CA ALA A 387 14.87 12.31 14.89
C ALA A 387 14.92 10.84 15.35
N ILE A 388 15.22 9.89 14.45
CA ILE A 388 15.46 8.48 14.82
C ILE A 388 16.93 8.16 15.11
N GLY A 389 17.78 9.17 15.33
CA GLY A 389 19.14 8.99 15.81
C GLY A 389 20.18 8.68 14.73
N TYR A 390 19.90 8.94 13.45
CA TYR A 390 20.89 8.87 12.38
C TYR A 390 21.45 10.27 12.08
N ASN A 391 22.76 10.42 12.07
CA ASN A 391 23.43 11.70 11.78
C ASN A 391 24.50 11.50 10.70
N ALA A 392 24.12 11.71 9.43
CA ALA A 392 25.00 11.52 8.28
C ALA A 392 26.32 12.31 8.34
N GLN A 393 26.36 13.47 9.02
CA GLN A 393 27.56 14.29 9.15
C GLN A 393 28.55 13.75 10.20
N ALA A 394 28.06 13.07 11.23
CA ALA A 394 28.94 12.53 12.27
C ALA A 394 29.71 11.29 11.78
N GLU A 395 29.11 10.50 10.89
CA GLU A 395 29.72 9.29 10.35
C GLU A 395 30.81 9.58 9.31
N VAL A 396 30.64 10.61 8.47
CA VAL A 396 31.69 11.06 7.54
C VAL A 396 32.93 11.54 8.29
N ASN A 397 32.76 12.22 9.43
CA ASN A 397 33.87 12.71 10.25
C ASN A 397 34.59 11.57 10.99
N ALA A 398 33.92 10.48 11.34
CA ALA A 398 34.53 9.31 11.99
C ALA A 398 35.41 8.52 11.02
N LEU A 399 35.06 8.47 9.73
CA LEU A 399 35.85 7.83 8.69
C LEU A 399 37.08 8.64 8.24
N CYS A 400 37.06 9.98 8.44
CA CYS A 400 38.20 10.84 8.14
C CYS A 400 39.26 10.89 9.26
N VAL A 401 39.03 10.26 10.40
CA VAL A 401 39.93 10.26 11.58
C VAL A 401 40.63 8.91 11.76
N GLN A 402 40.36 7.92 10.94
CA GLN A 402 41.11 6.65 10.80
C GLN A 402 42.02 6.69 9.59
#